data_6adcfb1c6017bce25d75557ffe0c3c56
#
_entry.id   6adcfb1c6017bce25d75557ffe0c3c56
#
_cell.length_a   1.000
_cell.length_b   1.000
_cell.length_c   1.000
_cell.angle_alpha   90.00
_cell.angle_beta   90.00
_cell.angle_gamma   90.00
#
_symmetry.space_group_name_H-M   'P 1'
#
loop_
_entity.id
_entity.type
_entity.pdbx_description
1 polymer ?
#
loop_
_entity_poly.entity_id
_entity_poly.type
_entity_poly.pdbx_seq_one_letter_code
_entity_poly.pdbx_strand_id
1 'polypeptide(L)'
;MIEFRNVHAAYDDQLPVLRDVGFTIDDGEFVAFVGTNGAGKSTTMRLMNGLLKPSEGTVLLNGTPTTELRTSEIARKVGFLFQNPDRQICCNTVREELLFGFKAQGRLDEQAQEKVDAMIEHFNFDADAEPFLLNRGTRQLLALASILVTEPEVLILDEPTTGLDYRECCNCLLYTSDAADDL
;
A
#
# COMPACT_ATOMS: atom_id res chain seq x y z
N MET A 1 -6.10 8.67 -10.37
CA MET A 1 -4.97 9.28 -11.14
C MET A 1 -3.94 9.90 -10.20
N ILE A 2 -2.64 9.63 -10.41
CA ILE A 2 -1.50 10.26 -9.71
C ILE A 2 -0.65 11.03 -10.71
N GLU A 3 -0.24 12.26 -10.37
CA GLU A 3 0.57 13.09 -11.27
C GLU A 3 1.75 13.72 -10.51
N PHE A 4 2.95 13.63 -11.09
CA PHE A 4 4.16 14.28 -10.63
C PHE A 4 4.52 15.43 -11.57
N ARG A 5 4.71 16.64 -11.02
CA ARG A 5 5.07 17.83 -11.79
C ARG A 5 6.37 18.43 -11.25
N ASN A 6 7.47 18.24 -12.00
CA ASN A 6 8.80 18.77 -11.68
C ASN A 6 9.22 18.49 -10.22
N VAL A 7 9.03 17.24 -9.75
CA VAL A 7 9.20 16.87 -8.35
C VAL A 7 10.67 16.68 -8.01
N HIS A 8 11.09 17.37 -6.95
CA HIS A 8 12.35 17.13 -6.25
C HIS A 8 12.07 16.60 -4.85
N ALA A 9 12.90 15.71 -4.36
CA ALA A 9 12.77 15.20 -2.99
C ALA A 9 14.13 14.90 -2.36
N ALA A 10 14.28 15.24 -1.09
CA ALA A 10 15.40 14.93 -0.24
C ALA A 10 14.91 14.47 1.13
N TYR A 11 15.73 13.73 1.88
CA TYR A 11 15.51 13.43 3.28
C TYR A 11 16.36 14.39 4.10
N ASP A 12 15.70 15.25 4.91
CA ASP A 12 16.33 16.31 5.69
C ASP A 12 17.34 17.11 4.84
N ASP A 13 18.41 17.65 5.37
CA ASP A 13 19.43 18.44 4.66
C ASP A 13 20.38 17.59 3.79
N GLN A 14 19.95 16.43 3.33
CA GLN A 14 20.77 15.53 2.48
C GLN A 14 20.69 15.88 0.99
N LEU A 15 21.55 15.22 0.19
CA LEU A 15 21.50 15.35 -1.26
C LEU A 15 20.14 14.89 -1.81
N PRO A 16 19.60 15.60 -2.83
CA PRO A 16 18.31 15.22 -3.42
C PRO A 16 18.36 13.79 -3.99
N VAL A 17 17.37 12.99 -3.56
CA VAL A 17 17.15 11.61 -4.04
C VAL A 17 16.42 11.63 -5.38
N LEU A 18 15.46 12.55 -5.55
CA LEU A 18 14.74 12.76 -6.80
C LEU A 18 15.03 14.17 -7.32
N ARG A 19 15.17 14.29 -8.64
CA ARG A 19 15.44 15.57 -9.33
C ARG A 19 14.59 15.66 -10.57
N ASP A 20 13.74 16.67 -10.64
CA ASP A 20 12.92 17.03 -11.80
C ASP A 20 12.12 15.84 -12.36
N VAL A 21 11.46 15.09 -11.46
CA VAL A 21 10.67 13.92 -11.83
C VAL A 21 9.26 14.35 -12.22
N GLY A 22 8.85 13.95 -13.43
CA GLY A 22 7.52 14.21 -13.96
C GLY A 22 6.97 12.99 -14.68
N PHE A 23 5.78 12.55 -14.29
CA PHE A 23 5.00 11.49 -14.95
C PHE A 23 3.55 11.52 -14.46
N THR A 24 2.68 10.80 -15.16
CA THR A 24 1.29 10.57 -14.76
C THR A 24 1.02 9.08 -14.73
N ILE A 25 0.21 8.64 -13.78
CA ILE A 25 -0.38 7.30 -13.72
C ILE A 25 -1.89 7.52 -13.77
N ASP A 26 -2.51 7.07 -14.85
CA ASP A 26 -3.95 7.19 -15.05
C ASP A 26 -4.72 6.10 -14.27
N ASP A 27 -6.04 6.26 -14.18
CA ASP A 27 -6.89 5.28 -13.52
C ASP A 27 -6.90 3.96 -14.33
N GLY A 28 -6.82 2.83 -13.64
CA GLY A 28 -6.74 1.50 -14.25
C GLY A 28 -5.36 1.13 -14.81
N GLU A 29 -4.33 1.97 -14.66
CA GLU A 29 -2.97 1.61 -15.09
C GLU A 29 -2.24 0.76 -14.05
N PHE A 30 -1.55 -0.27 -14.54
CA PHE A 30 -0.57 -1.05 -13.79
C PHE A 30 0.84 -0.58 -14.14
N VAL A 31 1.54 0.04 -13.18
CA VAL A 31 2.87 0.63 -13.39
C VAL A 31 3.92 -0.04 -12.52
N ALA A 32 5.03 -0.48 -13.11
CA ALA A 32 6.16 -1.05 -12.41
C ALA A 32 7.36 -0.09 -12.38
N PHE A 33 7.85 0.25 -11.18
CA PHE A 33 9.08 1.00 -10.99
C PHE A 33 10.28 0.06 -10.93
N VAL A 34 11.10 0.07 -11.96
CA VAL A 34 12.30 -0.78 -12.08
C VAL A 34 13.55 0.05 -11.95
N GLY A 35 14.54 -0.44 -11.21
CA GLY A 35 15.82 0.24 -11.03
C GLY A 35 16.65 -0.38 -9.90
N THR A 36 17.92 0.01 -9.83
CA THR A 36 18.86 -0.44 -8.79
C THR A 36 18.44 0.01 -7.39
N ASN A 37 19.01 -0.60 -6.36
CA ASN A 37 18.83 -0.13 -4.99
C ASN A 37 19.37 1.31 -4.86
N GLY A 38 18.60 2.18 -4.18
CA GLY A 38 18.93 3.60 -4.07
C GLY A 38 18.46 4.47 -5.24
N ALA A 39 17.83 3.92 -6.29
CA ALA A 39 17.34 4.71 -7.44
C ALA A 39 16.14 5.62 -7.13
N GLY A 40 15.63 5.65 -5.88
CA GLY A 40 14.53 6.52 -5.49
C GLY A 40 13.14 5.88 -5.56
N LYS A 41 13.01 4.58 -5.86
CA LYS A 41 11.71 3.89 -5.98
C LYS A 41 10.83 4.08 -4.75
N SER A 42 11.31 3.67 -3.57
CA SER A 42 10.55 3.81 -2.31
C SER A 42 10.31 5.28 -1.93
N THR A 43 11.20 6.20 -2.34
CA THR A 43 11.01 7.65 -2.16
C THR A 43 9.83 8.13 -3.00
N THR A 44 9.77 7.73 -4.28
CA THR A 44 8.65 8.03 -5.19
C THR A 44 7.32 7.51 -4.61
N MET A 45 7.30 6.25 -4.15
CA MET A 45 6.12 5.64 -3.53
C MET A 45 5.66 6.38 -2.26
N ARG A 46 6.61 6.85 -1.42
CA ARG A 46 6.29 7.65 -0.23
C ARG A 46 5.77 9.04 -0.53
N LEU A 47 6.13 9.62 -1.67
CA LEU A 47 5.55 10.87 -2.15
C LEU A 47 4.11 10.68 -2.64
N MET A 48 3.81 9.54 -3.30
CA MET A 48 2.46 9.22 -3.77
C MET A 48 1.46 9.07 -2.63
N ASN A 49 1.89 8.45 -1.50
CA ASN A 49 1.01 8.25 -0.34
C ASN A 49 1.09 9.37 0.71
N GLY A 50 1.80 10.46 0.41
CA GLY A 50 1.92 11.62 1.29
C GLY A 50 2.75 11.43 2.57
N LEU A 51 3.44 10.29 2.72
CA LEU A 51 4.38 10.05 3.84
C LEU A 51 5.66 10.88 3.70
N LEU A 52 5.99 11.31 2.50
CA LEU A 52 7.04 12.26 2.19
C LEU A 52 6.42 13.43 1.42
N LYS A 53 6.88 14.65 1.70
CA LYS A 53 6.49 15.84 0.94
C LYS A 53 7.60 16.17 -0.06
N PRO A 54 7.28 16.63 -1.28
CA PRO A 54 8.27 17.11 -2.22
C PRO A 54 8.97 18.35 -1.66
N SER A 55 10.27 18.49 -1.90
CA SER A 55 11.02 19.71 -1.60
C SER A 55 10.72 20.83 -2.61
N GLU A 56 10.50 20.45 -3.87
CA GLU A 56 10.06 21.33 -4.95
C GLU A 56 9.14 20.54 -5.89
N GLY A 57 8.31 21.25 -6.66
CA GLY A 57 7.32 20.65 -7.54
C GLY A 57 6.06 20.21 -6.80
N THR A 58 5.24 19.38 -7.41
CA THR A 58 3.93 19.00 -6.88
C THR A 58 3.60 17.57 -7.21
N VAL A 59 3.09 16.83 -6.23
CA VAL A 59 2.45 15.52 -6.41
C VAL A 59 0.95 15.68 -6.21
N LEU A 60 0.17 15.26 -7.20
CA LEU A 60 -1.29 15.36 -7.18
C LEU A 60 -1.89 13.96 -7.06
N LEU A 61 -2.91 13.82 -6.21
CA LEU A 61 -3.79 12.67 -6.11
C LEU A 61 -5.19 13.12 -6.55
N ASN A 62 -5.69 12.57 -7.65
CA ASN A 62 -6.97 12.96 -8.25
C ASN A 62 -7.10 14.50 -8.43
N GLY A 63 -6.03 15.13 -8.92
CA GLY A 63 -5.97 16.58 -9.19
C GLY A 63 -5.74 17.46 -7.95
N THR A 64 -5.68 16.89 -6.74
CA THR A 64 -5.42 17.65 -5.49
C THR A 64 -3.99 17.44 -5.02
N PRO A 65 -3.22 18.51 -4.70
CA PRO A 65 -1.88 18.38 -4.15
C PRO A 65 -1.84 17.55 -2.86
N THR A 66 -0.96 16.55 -2.78
CA THR A 66 -0.82 15.71 -1.57
C THR A 66 -0.40 16.51 -0.33
N THR A 67 0.19 17.69 -0.54
CA THR A 67 0.58 18.62 0.54
C THR A 67 -0.62 19.32 1.17
N GLU A 68 -1.76 19.40 0.50
CA GLU A 68 -3.01 20.02 0.97
C GLU A 68 -3.93 19.00 1.65
N LEU A 69 -3.69 17.71 1.43
CA LEU A 69 -4.47 16.62 2.01
C LEU A 69 -3.87 16.19 3.36
N ARG A 70 -4.75 15.84 4.30
CA ARG A 70 -4.34 15.17 5.53
C ARG A 70 -3.93 13.75 5.23
N THR A 71 -2.95 13.21 5.95
CA THR A 71 -2.51 11.81 5.79
C THR A 71 -3.68 10.82 5.90
N SER A 72 -4.67 11.10 6.75
CA SER A 72 -5.87 10.25 6.88
C SER A 72 -6.80 10.30 5.66
N GLU A 73 -6.79 11.38 4.90
CA GLU A 73 -7.57 11.50 3.66
C GLU A 73 -6.90 10.73 2.52
N ILE A 74 -5.56 10.80 2.46
CA ILE A 74 -4.78 10.01 1.51
C ILE A 74 -4.90 8.52 1.83
N ALA A 75 -4.77 8.12 3.10
CA ALA A 75 -4.85 6.73 3.53
C ALA A 75 -6.22 6.04 3.30
N ARG A 76 -7.28 6.81 3.07
CA ARG A 76 -8.58 6.26 2.67
C ARG A 76 -8.63 5.87 1.19
N LYS A 77 -7.76 6.46 0.38
CA LYS A 77 -7.74 6.30 -1.08
C LYS A 77 -6.56 5.47 -1.55
N VAL A 78 -5.45 5.53 -0.83
CA VAL A 78 -4.18 4.92 -1.20
C VAL A 78 -3.82 3.83 -0.20
N GLY A 79 -3.89 2.58 -0.65
CA GLY A 79 -3.32 1.43 0.07
C GLY A 79 -1.83 1.35 -0.16
N PHE A 80 -1.05 1.17 0.90
CA PHE A 80 0.40 1.11 0.83
C PHE A 80 0.94 -0.11 1.54
N LEU A 81 1.59 -1.02 0.80
CA LEU A 81 2.29 -2.17 1.36
C LEU A 81 3.76 -1.81 1.60
N PHE A 82 4.20 -1.89 2.85
CA PHE A 82 5.59 -1.71 3.22
C PHE A 82 6.43 -2.94 2.89
N GLN A 83 7.70 -2.74 2.52
CA GLN A 83 8.68 -3.81 2.29
C GLN A 83 8.82 -4.77 3.48
N ASN A 84 8.65 -4.29 4.70
CA ASN A 84 8.68 -5.09 5.91
C ASN A 84 7.29 -5.12 6.57
N PRO A 85 6.59 -6.28 6.60
CA PRO A 85 5.26 -6.41 7.20
C PRO A 85 5.23 -6.08 8.69
N ASP A 86 6.33 -6.27 9.42
CA ASP A 86 6.40 -5.98 10.86
C ASP A 86 6.25 -4.47 11.18
N ARG A 87 6.36 -3.60 10.16
CA ARG A 87 6.11 -2.16 10.31
C ARG A 87 4.66 -1.77 10.07
N GLN A 88 3.88 -2.70 9.56
CA GLN A 88 2.48 -2.46 9.19
C GLN A 88 1.53 -3.14 10.17
N ILE A 89 1.82 -4.39 10.53
CA ILE A 89 1.00 -5.19 11.44
C ILE A 89 1.08 -4.61 12.86
N CYS A 90 -0.09 -4.36 13.47
CA CYS A 90 -0.18 -3.73 14.79
C CYS A 90 -1.24 -4.34 15.73
N CYS A 91 -2.06 -5.28 15.27
CA CYS A 91 -3.13 -5.90 16.06
C CYS A 91 -2.70 -7.25 16.65
N ASN A 92 -3.50 -7.74 17.62
CA ASN A 92 -3.20 -8.97 18.35
C ASN A 92 -3.68 -10.23 17.62
N THR A 93 -4.68 -10.12 16.75
CA THR A 93 -5.20 -11.23 15.95
C THR A 93 -5.25 -10.86 14.47
N VAL A 94 -5.25 -11.89 13.61
CA VAL A 94 -5.41 -11.75 12.17
C VAL A 94 -6.71 -11.02 11.83
N ARG A 95 -7.82 -11.39 12.47
CA ARG A 95 -9.12 -10.75 12.26
C ARG A 95 -9.09 -9.26 12.62
N GLU A 96 -8.50 -8.91 13.77
CA GLU A 96 -8.37 -7.51 14.18
C GLU A 96 -7.55 -6.69 13.20
N GLU A 97 -6.47 -7.28 12.67
CA GLU A 97 -5.60 -6.63 11.67
C GLU A 97 -6.36 -6.33 10.37
N LEU A 98 -7.16 -7.28 9.87
CA LEU A 98 -7.99 -7.09 8.69
C LEU A 98 -9.12 -6.06 8.91
N LEU A 99 -9.69 -6.00 10.10
CA LEU A 99 -10.71 -5.01 10.47
C LEU A 99 -10.14 -3.61 10.76
N PHE A 100 -8.83 -3.50 10.98
CA PHE A 100 -8.20 -2.25 11.42
C PHE A 100 -8.41 -1.10 10.43
N GLY A 101 -8.27 -1.35 9.14
CA GLY A 101 -8.50 -0.35 8.10
C GLY A 101 -9.92 0.22 8.12
N PHE A 102 -10.94 -0.63 8.22
CA PHE A 102 -12.34 -0.20 8.33
C PHE A 102 -12.60 0.59 9.61
N LYS A 103 -12.05 0.13 10.74
CA LYS A 103 -12.15 0.82 12.02
C LYS A 103 -11.52 2.22 11.97
N ALA A 104 -10.34 2.35 11.38
CA ALA A 104 -9.65 3.62 11.22
C ALA A 104 -10.41 4.60 10.30
N GLN A 105 -11.16 4.07 9.32
CA GLN A 105 -12.00 4.85 8.42
C GLN A 105 -13.39 5.16 8.98
N GLY A 106 -13.78 4.58 10.12
CA GLY A 106 -15.13 4.70 10.69
C GLY A 106 -16.20 3.95 9.89
N ARG A 107 -15.81 2.88 9.17
CA ARG A 107 -16.65 2.06 8.28
C ARG A 107 -16.81 0.62 8.80
N LEU A 108 -16.72 0.42 10.10
CA LEU A 108 -16.86 -0.90 10.71
C LEU A 108 -18.36 -1.26 10.82
N ASP A 109 -18.88 -1.88 9.80
CA ASP A 109 -20.27 -2.36 9.65
C ASP A 109 -20.31 -3.87 9.35
N GLU A 110 -21.49 -4.41 9.10
CA GLU A 110 -21.70 -5.82 8.76
C GLU A 110 -21.02 -6.20 7.44
N GLN A 111 -21.03 -5.28 6.45
CA GLN A 111 -20.39 -5.49 5.16
C GLN A 111 -18.86 -5.58 5.29
N ALA A 112 -18.25 -4.78 6.18
CA ALA A 112 -16.83 -4.86 6.48
C ALA A 112 -16.47 -6.23 7.09
N GLN A 113 -17.32 -6.79 7.93
CA GLN A 113 -17.10 -8.11 8.51
C GLN A 113 -17.20 -9.24 7.47
N GLU A 114 -18.19 -9.18 6.59
CA GLU A 114 -18.32 -10.14 5.48
C GLU A 114 -17.10 -10.12 4.56
N LYS A 115 -16.57 -8.94 4.23
CA LYS A 115 -15.33 -8.81 3.43
C LYS A 115 -14.12 -9.41 4.15
N VAL A 116 -14.01 -9.19 5.45
CA VAL A 116 -12.93 -9.76 6.25
C VAL A 116 -13.05 -11.28 6.33
N ASP A 117 -14.26 -11.83 6.52
CA ASP A 117 -14.48 -13.28 6.53
C ASP A 117 -14.10 -13.92 5.19
N ALA A 118 -14.49 -13.30 4.08
CA ALA A 118 -14.11 -13.75 2.74
C ALA A 118 -12.58 -13.71 2.53
N MET A 119 -11.90 -12.68 3.05
CA MET A 119 -10.43 -12.55 2.96
C MET A 119 -9.72 -13.62 3.79
N ILE A 120 -10.24 -13.94 5.00
CA ILE A 120 -9.72 -15.00 5.87
C ILE A 120 -9.85 -16.36 5.17
N GLU A 121 -11.00 -16.63 4.55
CA GLU A 121 -11.23 -17.85 3.80
C GLU A 121 -10.31 -17.95 2.56
N HIS A 122 -10.22 -16.88 1.78
CA HIS A 122 -9.40 -16.84 0.55
C HIS A 122 -7.93 -17.17 0.81
N PHE A 123 -7.33 -16.54 1.81
CA PHE A 123 -5.93 -16.76 2.17
C PHE A 123 -5.71 -17.92 3.14
N ASN A 124 -6.79 -18.60 3.55
CA ASN A 124 -6.78 -19.67 4.54
C ASN A 124 -6.05 -19.28 5.84
N PHE A 125 -6.37 -18.10 6.35
CA PHE A 125 -5.84 -17.61 7.62
C PHE A 125 -6.56 -18.24 8.80
N ASP A 126 -5.84 -18.42 9.92
CA ASP A 126 -6.45 -18.62 11.23
C ASP A 126 -6.80 -17.23 11.81
N ALA A 127 -8.10 -16.95 11.94
CA ALA A 127 -8.63 -15.65 12.36
C ALA A 127 -8.14 -15.20 13.75
N ASP A 128 -7.92 -16.15 14.64
CA ASP A 128 -7.54 -15.92 16.03
C ASP A 128 -6.02 -16.00 16.24
N ALA A 129 -5.27 -16.37 15.22
CA ALA A 129 -3.81 -16.43 15.29
C ALA A 129 -3.20 -15.07 15.62
N GLU A 130 -2.14 -15.10 16.46
CA GLU A 130 -1.32 -13.93 16.72
C GLU A 130 -0.40 -13.65 15.52
N PRO A 131 -0.50 -12.47 14.86
CA PRO A 131 0.23 -12.16 13.63
C PRO A 131 1.75 -12.33 13.75
N PHE A 132 2.33 -11.95 14.89
CA PHE A 132 3.79 -12.03 15.09
C PHE A 132 4.32 -13.47 15.30
N LEU A 133 3.45 -14.44 15.56
CA LEU A 133 3.81 -15.86 15.60
C LEU A 133 3.75 -16.53 14.22
N LEU A 134 3.16 -15.88 13.21
CA LEU A 134 3.12 -16.38 11.86
C LEU A 134 4.50 -16.34 11.20
N ASN A 135 4.75 -17.20 10.22
CA ASN A 135 5.96 -17.09 9.40
C ASN A 135 5.97 -15.80 8.59
N ARG A 136 7.14 -15.42 8.05
CA ARG A 136 7.30 -14.15 7.34
C ARG A 136 6.41 -14.04 6.10
N GLY A 137 6.28 -15.11 5.32
CA GLY A 137 5.44 -15.14 4.12
C GLY A 137 3.98 -14.88 4.46
N THR A 138 3.44 -15.62 5.44
CA THR A 138 2.06 -15.43 5.91
C THR A 138 1.83 -14.02 6.47
N ARG A 139 2.81 -13.42 7.18
CA ARG A 139 2.72 -12.02 7.61
C ARG A 139 2.70 -11.04 6.44
N GLN A 140 3.48 -11.30 5.40
CA GLN A 140 3.46 -10.46 4.19
C GLN A 140 2.10 -10.54 3.49
N LEU A 141 1.52 -11.74 3.37
CA LEU A 141 0.18 -11.91 2.82
C LEU A 141 -0.89 -11.25 3.70
N LEU A 142 -0.77 -11.33 5.03
CA LEU A 142 -1.69 -10.64 5.95
C LEU A 142 -1.60 -9.12 5.79
N ALA A 143 -0.39 -8.57 5.70
CA ALA A 143 -0.19 -7.13 5.46
C ALA A 143 -0.78 -6.68 4.12
N LEU A 144 -0.67 -7.49 3.06
CA LEU A 144 -1.32 -7.23 1.78
C LEU A 144 -2.84 -7.31 1.91
N ALA A 145 -3.38 -8.38 2.50
CA ALA A 145 -4.80 -8.59 2.68
C ALA A 145 -5.47 -7.46 3.49
N SER A 146 -4.78 -6.92 4.53
CA SER A 146 -5.28 -5.82 5.36
C SER A 146 -5.45 -4.49 4.58
N ILE A 147 -4.75 -4.35 3.47
CA ILE A 147 -4.93 -3.20 2.57
C ILE A 147 -6.05 -3.49 1.56
N LEU A 148 -5.98 -4.64 0.89
CA LEU A 148 -6.89 -5.00 -0.19
C LEU A 148 -8.35 -5.07 0.28
N VAL A 149 -8.59 -5.54 1.50
CA VAL A 149 -9.94 -5.67 2.07
C VAL A 149 -10.69 -4.34 2.15
N THR A 150 -9.97 -3.21 2.19
CA THR A 150 -10.57 -1.86 2.23
C THR A 150 -10.89 -1.29 0.85
N GLU A 151 -10.49 -1.98 -0.24
CA GLU A 151 -10.70 -1.59 -1.64
C GLU A 151 -10.21 -0.14 -1.91
N PRO A 152 -8.91 0.11 -1.82
CA PRO A 152 -8.37 1.44 -2.07
C PRO A 152 -8.43 1.81 -3.56
N GLU A 153 -8.63 3.08 -3.88
CA GLU A 153 -8.60 3.61 -5.27
C GLU A 153 -7.22 3.45 -5.94
N VAL A 154 -6.16 3.44 -5.15
CA VAL A 154 -4.75 3.28 -5.59
C VAL A 154 -4.06 2.28 -4.69
N LEU A 155 -3.37 1.31 -5.27
CA LEU A 155 -2.56 0.34 -4.56
C LEU A 155 -1.08 0.56 -4.86
N ILE A 156 -0.27 0.77 -3.82
CA ILE A 156 1.18 0.92 -3.92
C ILE A 156 1.86 -0.22 -3.18
N LEU A 157 2.68 -0.98 -3.90
CA LEU A 157 3.36 -2.16 -3.38
C LEU A 157 4.89 -1.95 -3.40
N ASP A 158 5.52 -1.84 -2.24
CA ASP A 158 6.99 -1.72 -2.12
C ASP A 158 7.58 -3.12 -1.86
N GLU A 159 8.12 -3.75 -2.91
CA GLU A 159 8.68 -5.10 -2.91
C GLU A 159 7.73 -6.19 -2.36
N PRO A 160 6.52 -6.35 -2.92
CA PRO A 160 5.45 -7.19 -2.35
C PRO A 160 5.81 -8.67 -2.24
N THR A 161 6.75 -9.16 -3.06
CA THR A 161 7.13 -10.57 -3.14
C THR A 161 8.36 -10.92 -2.28
N THR A 162 8.94 -9.95 -1.59
CA THR A 162 10.12 -10.18 -0.76
C THR A 162 9.80 -11.09 0.43
N GLY A 163 10.42 -12.28 0.44
CA GLY A 163 10.25 -13.29 1.50
C GLY A 163 9.07 -14.24 1.28
N LEU A 164 8.40 -14.15 0.14
CA LEU A 164 7.38 -15.11 -0.31
C LEU A 164 8.05 -16.28 -1.06
N ASP A 165 7.47 -17.48 -0.94
CA ASP A 165 7.78 -18.57 -1.84
C ASP A 165 7.11 -18.39 -3.22
N TYR A 166 7.40 -19.29 -4.18
CA TYR A 166 6.85 -19.16 -5.54
C TYR A 166 5.32 -19.19 -5.57
N ARG A 167 4.69 -20.03 -4.74
CA ARG A 167 3.24 -20.18 -4.68
C ARG A 167 2.59 -18.95 -4.05
N GLU A 168 3.18 -18.46 -2.98
CA GLU A 168 2.76 -17.22 -2.30
C GLU A 168 2.92 -16.00 -3.23
N CYS A 169 4.02 -15.93 -4.00
CA CYS A 169 4.21 -14.89 -5.02
C CYS A 169 3.11 -14.91 -6.08
N CYS A 170 2.77 -16.09 -6.60
CA CYS A 170 1.69 -16.23 -7.57
C CYS A 170 0.36 -15.76 -6.99
N ASN A 171 0.01 -16.19 -5.77
CA ASN A 171 -1.23 -15.76 -5.11
C ASN A 171 -1.27 -14.25 -4.90
N CYS A 172 -0.17 -13.66 -4.45
CA CYS A 172 -0.04 -12.22 -4.26
C CYS A 172 -0.27 -11.45 -5.57
N LEU A 173 0.41 -11.85 -6.65
CA LEU A 173 0.35 -11.14 -7.93
C LEU A 173 -0.98 -11.35 -8.66
N LEU A 174 -1.56 -12.56 -8.63
CA LEU A 174 -2.87 -12.83 -9.23
C LEU A 174 -3.96 -12.02 -8.54
N TYR A 175 -4.00 -12.02 -7.21
CA TYR A 175 -5.01 -11.28 -6.48
C TYR A 175 -4.93 -9.76 -6.72
N THR A 176 -3.72 -9.23 -6.87
CA THR A 176 -3.54 -7.79 -7.16
C THR A 176 -3.86 -7.42 -8.60
N SER A 177 -3.69 -8.35 -9.57
CA SER A 177 -4.10 -8.13 -10.96
C SER A 177 -5.61 -8.29 -11.15
N ASP A 178 -6.24 -9.29 -10.52
CA ASP A 178 -7.70 -9.47 -10.58
C ASP A 178 -8.42 -8.29 -9.92
N ALA A 179 -7.90 -7.77 -8.80
CA ALA A 179 -8.42 -6.56 -8.17
C ALA A 179 -8.26 -5.29 -9.05
N ALA A 180 -7.30 -5.27 -9.97
CA ALA A 180 -7.13 -4.17 -10.93
C ALA A 180 -8.09 -4.27 -12.12
N ASP A 181 -8.55 -5.48 -12.47
CA ASP A 181 -9.52 -5.71 -13.56
C ASP A 181 -10.97 -5.44 -13.10
N ASP A 182 -11.24 -5.47 -11.78
CA ASP A 182 -12.57 -5.21 -11.19
C ASP A 182 -12.78 -3.72 -10.80
N LEU A 183 -11.78 -2.85 -10.99
CA LEU A 183 -11.84 -1.38 -10.73
C LEU A 183 -12.04 -0.59 -12.02
#